data_2cfa26dbf4c443a4d5eaafdfa0bb59a0
#
_entry.id   2cfa26dbf4c443a4d5eaafdfa0bb59a0
#
_cell.length_a   1.000
_cell.length_b   1.000
_cell.length_c   1.000
_cell.angle_alpha   90.00
_cell.angle_beta   90.00
_cell.angle_gamma   90.00
#
_symmetry.space_group_name_H-M   'P 1'
#
loop_
_entity.id
_entity.type
_entity.pdbx_description
1 polymer ?
#
loop_
_entity_poly.entity_id
_entity_poly.type
_entity_poly.pdbx_seq_one_letter_code
_entity_poly.pdbx_strand_id
1 'polypeptide(L)'
;MTDDNINFHVDDNLNNGSTYYYRLQVEDGEGNVSILSPEVSAAPNANVLADTTSITLGNLPTNIVATPGNAQITISWTPAGDGKLMHGLYWSNKEGITLNNTSKNNAFWDIKSPYVHSGLDNSKTYYYRVAVWDGFEIRLSKEVSAKPN
;
A
#
# COMPACT_ATOMS: atom_id res chain seq x y z
N MET A 1 15.38 5.22 -19.24
CA MET A 1 15.10 3.84 -18.75
C MET A 1 14.80 3.99 -17.28
N THR A 2 13.54 4.04 -16.91
CA THR A 2 13.12 3.98 -15.50
C THR A 2 13.08 2.51 -15.15
N ASP A 3 14.01 2.09 -14.32
CA ASP A 3 14.10 0.72 -13.80
C ASP A 3 13.05 0.58 -12.68
N ASP A 4 11.77 0.57 -13.08
CA ASP A 4 10.66 0.27 -12.17
C ASP A 4 10.61 -1.24 -11.98
N ASN A 5 11.52 -1.76 -11.16
CA ASN A 5 11.56 -3.16 -10.77
C ASN A 5 10.37 -3.46 -9.82
N ILE A 6 9.14 -3.23 -10.31
CA ILE A 6 7.90 -3.53 -9.60
C ILE A 6 7.59 -5.01 -9.85
N ASN A 7 7.86 -5.84 -8.86
CA ASN A 7 7.65 -7.29 -8.94
C ASN A 7 6.21 -7.70 -8.55
N PHE A 8 5.24 -6.81 -8.64
CA PHE A 8 3.85 -7.15 -8.36
C PHE A 8 2.88 -6.52 -9.35
N HIS A 9 1.78 -7.21 -9.60
CA HIS A 9 0.64 -6.72 -10.36
C HIS A 9 -0.62 -6.85 -9.50
N VAL A 10 -1.46 -5.81 -9.48
CA VAL A 10 -2.77 -5.84 -8.84
C VAL A 10 -3.82 -5.95 -9.93
N ASP A 11 -4.56 -7.05 -9.91
CA ASP A 11 -5.74 -7.25 -10.75
C ASP A 11 -6.97 -6.76 -9.98
N ASP A 12 -7.62 -5.73 -10.47
CA ASP A 12 -8.74 -5.04 -9.83
C ASP A 12 -10.06 -5.26 -10.59
N ASN A 13 -11.18 -4.86 -9.99
CA ASN A 13 -12.54 -5.03 -10.52
C ASN A 13 -12.97 -6.49 -10.68
N LEU A 14 -12.42 -7.39 -9.88
CA LEU A 14 -12.76 -8.80 -9.86
C LEU A 14 -14.06 -9.06 -9.09
N ASN A 15 -14.80 -10.09 -9.52
CA ASN A 15 -16.01 -10.54 -8.82
C ASN A 15 -15.63 -11.41 -7.61
N ASN A 16 -16.10 -11.01 -6.42
CA ASN A 16 -15.92 -11.81 -5.21
C ASN A 16 -16.53 -13.20 -5.35
N GLY A 17 -15.81 -14.23 -4.87
CA GLY A 17 -16.23 -15.62 -4.93
C GLY A 17 -15.96 -16.33 -6.26
N SER A 18 -15.49 -15.60 -7.29
CA SER A 18 -15.02 -16.21 -8.54
C SER A 18 -13.55 -16.59 -8.43
N THR A 19 -13.18 -17.76 -8.91
CA THR A 19 -11.77 -18.16 -8.95
C THR A 19 -11.13 -17.66 -10.24
N TYR A 20 -10.01 -16.98 -10.11
CA TYR A 20 -9.19 -16.46 -11.21
C TYR A 20 -7.86 -17.21 -11.24
N TYR A 21 -7.38 -17.49 -12.45
CA TYR A 21 -6.16 -18.26 -12.69
C TYR A 21 -5.12 -17.38 -13.38
N TYR A 22 -3.88 -17.43 -12.91
CA TYR A 22 -2.81 -16.57 -13.37
C TYR A 22 -1.58 -17.35 -13.80
N ARG A 23 -0.95 -16.89 -14.86
CA ARG A 23 0.38 -17.31 -15.30
C ARG A 23 1.17 -16.09 -15.70
N LEU A 24 2.47 -16.15 -15.49
CA LEU A 24 3.39 -15.10 -15.87
C LEU A 24 4.16 -15.52 -17.12
N GLN A 25 4.44 -14.54 -17.96
CA GLN A 25 5.32 -14.65 -19.09
C GLN A 25 6.23 -13.42 -19.13
N VAL A 26 7.48 -13.62 -19.46
CA VAL A 26 8.47 -12.56 -19.60
C VAL A 26 8.74 -12.36 -21.08
N GLU A 27 8.78 -11.11 -21.51
CA GLU A 27 9.21 -10.70 -22.86
C GLU A 27 10.50 -9.90 -22.75
N ASP A 28 11.49 -10.20 -23.58
CA ASP A 28 12.72 -9.43 -23.67
C ASP A 28 12.60 -8.24 -24.63
N GLY A 29 13.62 -7.39 -24.68
CA GLY A 29 13.63 -6.20 -25.54
C GLY A 29 13.67 -6.51 -27.06
N GLU A 30 13.82 -7.75 -27.44
CA GLU A 30 13.82 -8.23 -28.82
C GLU A 30 12.49 -8.90 -29.21
N GLY A 31 11.54 -9.01 -28.29
CA GLY A 31 10.23 -9.62 -28.48
C GLY A 31 10.20 -11.14 -28.30
N ASN A 32 11.25 -11.74 -27.75
CA ASN A 32 11.24 -13.16 -27.40
C ASN A 32 10.49 -13.35 -26.08
N VAL A 33 9.64 -14.35 -26.03
CA VAL A 33 8.82 -14.64 -24.85
C VAL A 33 9.24 -15.94 -24.15
N SER A 34 9.20 -15.94 -22.84
CA SER A 34 9.49 -17.15 -22.04
C SER A 34 8.34 -18.15 -22.15
N ILE A 35 8.57 -19.38 -21.70
CA ILE A 35 7.46 -20.30 -21.39
C ILE A 35 6.61 -19.70 -20.26
N LEU A 36 5.32 -20.05 -20.24
CA LEU A 36 4.43 -19.65 -19.14
C LEU A 36 4.88 -20.27 -17.82
N SER A 37 4.76 -19.49 -16.74
CA SER A 37 4.95 -20.01 -15.38
C SER A 37 3.94 -21.13 -15.06
N PRO A 38 4.15 -21.92 -14.00
CA PRO A 38 3.08 -22.71 -13.41
C PRO A 38 1.86 -21.85 -13.12
N GLU A 39 0.66 -22.43 -13.24
CA GLU A 39 -0.58 -21.77 -12.93
C GLU A 39 -0.76 -21.60 -11.43
N VAL A 40 -1.21 -20.42 -11.01
CA VAL A 40 -1.69 -20.16 -9.66
C VAL A 40 -3.12 -19.64 -9.73
N SER A 41 -3.91 -19.85 -8.68
CA SER A 41 -5.28 -19.36 -8.63
C SER A 41 -5.58 -18.66 -7.33
N ALA A 42 -6.48 -17.69 -7.39
CA ALA A 42 -6.99 -16.97 -6.23
C ALA A 42 -8.47 -16.63 -6.45
N ALA A 43 -9.23 -16.53 -5.35
CA ALA A 43 -10.60 -16.03 -5.38
C ALA A 43 -10.67 -14.76 -4.52
N PRO A 44 -11.06 -13.61 -5.09
CA PRO A 44 -11.32 -12.41 -4.30
C PRO A 44 -12.45 -12.67 -3.30
N ASN A 45 -12.30 -12.13 -2.09
CA ASN A 45 -13.30 -12.28 -1.04
C ASN A 45 -13.69 -10.90 -0.51
N ALA A 46 -15.01 -10.60 -0.48
CA ALA A 46 -15.52 -9.35 0.09
C ALA A 46 -15.27 -9.24 1.60
N ASN A 47 -15.02 -10.35 2.28
CA ASN A 47 -14.86 -10.40 3.74
C ASN A 47 -13.43 -10.09 4.23
N VAL A 48 -12.51 -9.70 3.36
CA VAL A 48 -11.15 -9.30 3.79
C VAL A 48 -11.16 -8.04 4.69
N LEU A 49 -12.30 -7.33 4.78
CA LEU A 49 -12.50 -6.25 5.74
C LEU A 49 -12.94 -6.72 7.15
N ALA A 50 -13.26 -8.00 7.32
CA ALA A 50 -13.81 -8.53 8.57
C ALA A 50 -12.88 -9.51 9.31
N ASP A 51 -11.77 -9.93 8.73
CA ASP A 51 -10.84 -10.82 9.43
C ASP A 51 -9.80 -10.02 10.24
N THR A 52 -10.32 -9.38 11.29
CA THR A 52 -9.47 -8.82 12.37
C THR A 52 -8.96 -9.92 13.32
N THR A 53 -9.26 -11.19 13.08
CA THR A 53 -9.01 -12.26 14.04
C THR A 53 -7.75 -13.08 13.79
N SER A 54 -7.02 -12.85 12.69
CA SER A 54 -5.79 -13.61 12.40
C SER A 54 -4.56 -12.76 12.09
N ILE A 55 -4.65 -11.44 12.23
CA ILE A 55 -3.47 -10.58 12.13
C ILE A 55 -2.78 -10.60 13.48
N THR A 56 -1.67 -11.31 13.59
CA THR A 56 -0.75 -11.11 14.71
C THR A 56 -0.44 -9.61 14.72
N LEU A 57 -0.97 -8.87 15.72
CA LEU A 57 -0.78 -7.40 15.87
C LEU A 57 0.69 -6.94 15.77
N GLY A 58 1.64 -7.87 15.80
CA GLY A 58 3.06 -7.62 15.68
C GLY A 58 3.58 -7.22 14.30
N ASN A 59 2.75 -7.34 13.25
CA ASN A 59 3.18 -7.06 11.87
C ASN A 59 2.60 -5.76 11.28
N LEU A 60 2.01 -4.90 12.10
CA LEU A 60 1.57 -3.57 11.67
C LEU A 60 2.47 -2.48 12.25
N PRO A 61 2.69 -1.38 11.52
CA PRO A 61 3.34 -0.20 12.07
C PRO A 61 2.54 0.35 13.26
N THR A 62 3.27 0.78 14.28
CA THR A 62 2.70 1.33 15.52
C THR A 62 3.17 2.78 15.74
N ASN A 63 2.61 3.46 16.75
CA ASN A 63 2.99 4.82 17.12
C ASN A 63 2.99 5.80 15.93
N ILE A 64 1.92 5.72 15.11
CA ILE A 64 1.82 6.56 13.93
C ILE A 64 1.41 7.96 14.34
N VAL A 65 2.21 8.95 13.94
CA VAL A 65 1.97 10.37 14.24
C VAL A 65 2.08 11.16 12.94
N ALA A 66 1.11 12.05 12.71
CA ALA A 66 1.12 13.03 11.65
C ALA A 66 1.37 14.43 12.24
N THR A 67 2.54 15.02 11.97
CA THR A 67 2.95 16.32 12.48
C THR A 67 2.83 17.36 11.38
N PRO A 68 1.99 18.40 11.55
CA PRO A 68 1.84 19.46 10.54
C PRO A 68 3.05 20.38 10.46
N GLY A 69 3.31 20.89 9.26
CA GLY A 69 4.27 21.94 8.94
C GLY A 69 3.71 22.82 7.83
N ASN A 70 4.45 23.84 7.41
CA ASN A 70 4.02 24.74 6.34
C ASN A 70 4.04 24.00 4.99
N ALA A 71 2.87 23.85 4.37
CA ALA A 71 2.64 23.10 3.12
C ALA A 71 3.18 21.66 3.14
N GLN A 72 3.28 21.04 4.32
CA GLN A 72 3.79 19.69 4.49
C GLN A 72 3.24 19.02 5.76
N ILE A 73 3.29 17.70 5.79
CA ILE A 73 3.01 16.87 6.98
C ILE A 73 4.12 15.83 7.08
N THR A 74 4.70 15.71 8.28
CA THR A 74 5.67 14.66 8.58
C THR A 74 4.95 13.49 9.24
N ILE A 75 5.05 12.31 8.64
CA ILE A 75 4.47 11.09 9.18
C ILE A 75 5.60 10.24 9.77
N SER A 76 5.50 9.92 11.05
CA SER A 76 6.42 9.03 11.76
C SER A 76 5.70 7.81 12.29
N TRP A 77 6.41 6.70 12.36
CA TRP A 77 5.88 5.42 12.87
C TRP A 77 7.02 4.54 13.38
N THR A 78 6.66 3.58 14.22
CA THR A 78 7.53 2.46 14.55
C THR A 78 7.31 1.37 13.49
N PRO A 79 8.37 0.94 12.77
CA PRO A 79 8.25 -0.09 11.74
C PRO A 79 7.67 -1.40 12.27
N ALA A 80 6.97 -2.12 11.40
CA ALA A 80 6.50 -3.46 11.69
C ALA A 80 7.63 -4.50 11.60
N GLY A 81 7.56 -5.53 12.42
CA GLY A 81 8.51 -6.64 12.41
C GLY A 81 9.95 -6.20 12.75
N ASP A 82 10.92 -6.81 12.08
CA ASP A 82 12.35 -6.54 12.24
C ASP A 82 12.87 -5.43 11.30
N GLY A 83 11.95 -4.64 10.72
CA GLY A 83 12.28 -3.56 9.78
C GLY A 83 12.58 -4.02 8.35
N LYS A 84 12.42 -5.30 8.04
CA LYS A 84 12.66 -5.85 6.69
C LYS A 84 11.46 -5.76 5.76
N LEU A 85 10.28 -5.46 6.29
CA LEU A 85 9.06 -5.32 5.50
C LEU A 85 9.09 -4.00 4.72
N MET A 86 8.59 -4.03 3.49
CA MET A 86 8.43 -2.82 2.71
C MET A 86 7.29 -1.98 3.30
N HIS A 87 7.56 -0.69 3.51
CA HIS A 87 6.57 0.26 4.02
C HIS A 87 6.12 1.21 2.90
N GLY A 88 4.82 1.49 2.90
CA GLY A 88 4.20 2.49 2.06
C GLY A 88 3.35 3.47 2.87
N LEU A 89 2.92 4.54 2.25
CA LEU A 89 2.04 5.54 2.83
C LEU A 89 0.90 5.82 1.88
N TYR A 90 -0.32 5.47 2.29
CA TYR A 90 -1.54 5.85 1.60
C TYR A 90 -2.05 7.16 2.19
N TRP A 91 -2.50 8.07 1.31
CA TRP A 91 -3.02 9.36 1.74
C TRP A 91 -4.26 9.77 0.97
N SER A 92 -5.06 10.65 1.57
CA SER A 92 -6.27 11.21 0.96
C SER A 92 -6.61 12.54 1.64
N ASN A 93 -7.37 13.39 0.96
CA ASN A 93 -8.03 14.55 1.57
C ASN A 93 -9.45 14.23 2.07
N LYS A 94 -9.81 12.94 2.11
CA LYS A 94 -11.05 12.41 2.67
C LYS A 94 -10.72 11.30 3.64
N GLU A 95 -11.47 11.23 4.74
CA GLU A 95 -11.41 10.19 5.74
C GLU A 95 -11.81 8.82 5.19
N GLY A 96 -11.32 7.75 5.81
CA GLY A 96 -11.71 6.39 5.52
C GLY A 96 -10.89 5.73 4.40
N ILE A 97 -9.57 5.91 4.44
CA ILE A 97 -8.65 5.27 3.49
C ILE A 97 -8.76 3.74 3.56
N THR A 98 -8.97 3.12 2.40
CA THR A 98 -8.91 1.67 2.20
C THR A 98 -8.08 1.36 0.96
N LEU A 99 -7.68 0.10 0.78
CA LEU A 99 -6.97 -0.33 -0.43
C LEU A 99 -7.81 -0.16 -1.70
N ASN A 100 -9.14 -0.20 -1.56
CA ASN A 100 -10.08 -0.16 -2.69
C ASN A 100 -10.50 1.27 -3.08
N ASN A 101 -10.39 2.24 -2.17
CA ASN A 101 -10.87 3.61 -2.43
C ASN A 101 -9.76 4.63 -2.61
N THR A 102 -8.49 4.20 -2.54
CA THR A 102 -7.34 5.09 -2.67
C THR A 102 -6.68 4.86 -4.02
N SER A 103 -6.59 5.92 -4.81
CA SER A 103 -5.90 5.89 -6.10
C SER A 103 -4.43 5.48 -5.93
N LYS A 104 -3.89 4.73 -6.88
CA LYS A 104 -2.45 4.39 -6.95
C LYS A 104 -1.56 5.64 -6.91
N ASN A 105 -2.06 6.79 -7.39
CA ASN A 105 -1.35 8.07 -7.35
C ASN A 105 -1.30 8.71 -5.96
N ASN A 106 -2.05 8.17 -5.00
CA ASN A 106 -2.10 8.63 -3.61
C ASN A 106 -1.39 7.64 -2.68
N ALA A 107 -0.38 6.94 -3.17
CA ALA A 107 0.45 6.04 -2.39
C ALA A 107 1.93 6.27 -2.71
N PHE A 108 2.75 6.23 -1.66
CA PHE A 108 4.21 6.21 -1.74
C PHE A 108 4.69 4.85 -1.25
N TRP A 109 5.68 4.27 -1.90
CA TRP A 109 6.23 2.97 -1.53
C TRP A 109 7.74 3.04 -1.31
N ASP A 110 8.28 2.04 -0.63
CA ASP A 110 9.70 1.95 -0.23
C ASP A 110 10.17 3.18 0.56
N ILE A 111 9.33 3.61 1.50
CA ILE A 111 9.59 4.78 2.36
C ILE A 111 10.02 4.36 3.76
N LYS A 112 10.73 5.26 4.44
CA LYS A 112 11.19 5.09 5.82
C LYS A 112 10.58 6.15 6.73
N SER A 113 10.42 5.78 8.00
CA SER A 113 10.01 6.71 9.05
C SER A 113 11.20 7.54 9.55
N PRO A 114 11.08 8.85 9.72
CA PRO A 114 9.93 9.67 9.33
C PRO A 114 9.91 9.98 7.82
N TYR A 115 8.69 10.17 7.28
CA TYR A 115 8.49 10.57 5.88
C TYR A 115 7.81 11.95 5.81
N VAL A 116 8.28 12.82 4.93
CA VAL A 116 7.72 14.17 4.72
C VAL A 116 6.90 14.19 3.43
N HIS A 117 5.61 14.40 3.55
CA HIS A 117 4.73 14.68 2.42
C HIS A 117 4.59 16.19 2.26
N SER A 118 5.17 16.75 1.20
CA SER A 118 5.22 18.17 0.88
C SER A 118 4.31 18.57 -0.28
N GLY A 119 4.16 19.86 -0.53
CA GLY A 119 3.33 20.39 -1.60
C GLY A 119 1.83 20.36 -1.26
N LEU A 120 1.51 20.35 0.02
CA LEU A 120 0.15 20.29 0.53
C LEU A 120 -0.50 21.65 0.63
N ASP A 121 -1.82 21.68 0.51
CA ASP A 121 -2.65 22.86 0.69
C ASP A 121 -2.95 23.06 2.18
N ASN A 122 -2.51 24.19 2.76
CA ASN A 122 -2.72 24.52 4.17
C ASN A 122 -4.21 24.66 4.56
N SER A 123 -5.11 24.77 3.60
CA SER A 123 -6.54 24.83 3.87
C SER A 123 -7.20 23.48 4.07
N LYS A 124 -6.55 22.37 3.71
CA LYS A 124 -7.12 21.01 3.69
C LYS A 124 -6.58 20.13 4.80
N THR A 125 -7.42 19.22 5.29
CA THR A 125 -7.00 18.10 6.14
C THR A 125 -6.61 16.92 5.27
N TYR A 126 -5.51 16.26 5.65
CA TYR A 126 -5.02 15.06 4.98
C TYR A 126 -5.02 13.90 5.96
N TYR A 127 -5.42 12.75 5.45
CA TYR A 127 -5.54 11.50 6.17
C TYR A 127 -4.48 10.54 5.65
N TYR A 128 -3.94 9.70 6.53
CA TYR A 128 -2.82 8.81 6.24
C TYR A 128 -3.00 7.46 6.88
N ARG A 129 -2.61 6.43 6.16
CA ARG A 129 -2.34 5.09 6.72
C ARG A 129 -0.99 4.62 6.24
N VAL A 130 -0.18 4.11 7.17
CA VAL A 130 1.06 3.44 6.82
C VAL A 130 0.72 2.02 6.38
N ALA A 131 1.20 1.65 5.21
CA ALA A 131 1.04 0.33 4.64
C ALA A 131 2.27 -0.53 4.92
N VAL A 132 2.07 -1.82 5.03
CA VAL A 132 3.11 -2.84 5.07
C VAL A 132 2.81 -3.87 4.01
N TRP A 133 3.84 -4.25 3.25
CA TRP A 133 3.79 -5.38 2.33
C TRP A 133 4.79 -6.44 2.79
N ASP A 134 4.31 -7.68 2.92
CA ASP A 134 5.09 -8.83 3.38
C ASP A 134 5.50 -9.80 2.25
N GLY A 135 5.24 -9.40 1.00
CA GLY A 135 5.47 -10.23 -0.17
C GLY A 135 4.21 -10.92 -0.68
N PHE A 136 3.11 -10.90 0.09
CA PHE A 136 1.85 -11.57 -0.25
C PHE A 136 0.65 -10.63 -0.18
N GLU A 137 0.59 -9.79 0.84
CA GLU A 137 -0.55 -8.90 1.06
C GLU A 137 -0.12 -7.51 1.57
N ILE A 138 -0.98 -6.52 1.32
CA ILE A 138 -0.84 -5.17 1.86
C ILE A 138 -1.76 -5.05 3.06
N ARG A 139 -1.21 -4.60 4.19
CA ARG A 139 -1.96 -4.30 5.41
C ARG A 139 -1.81 -2.82 5.75
N LEU A 140 -2.90 -2.22 6.20
CA LEU A 140 -2.93 -0.80 6.56
C LEU A 140 -2.97 -0.62 8.08
N SER A 141 -2.21 0.34 8.58
CA SER A 141 -2.26 0.79 9.96
C SER A 141 -3.58 1.48 10.32
N LYS A 142 -3.71 1.91 11.57
CA LYS A 142 -4.73 2.90 11.94
C LYS A 142 -4.55 4.18 11.12
N GLU A 143 -5.66 4.87 10.85
CA GLU A 143 -5.65 6.16 10.18
C GLU A 143 -5.27 7.27 11.15
N VAL A 144 -4.43 8.20 10.67
CA VAL A 144 -4.12 9.46 11.34
C VAL A 144 -4.37 10.62 10.40
N SER A 145 -4.60 11.81 10.95
CA SER A 145 -4.83 12.99 10.13
C SER A 145 -4.10 14.21 10.68
N ALA A 146 -3.78 15.14 9.79
CA ALA A 146 -3.28 16.46 10.13
C ALA A 146 -3.70 17.48 9.06
N LYS A 147 -3.67 18.74 9.44
CA LYS A 147 -3.85 19.88 8.55
C LYS A 147 -2.56 20.69 8.57
N PRO A 148 -1.90 20.94 7.42
CA PRO A 148 -0.72 21.82 7.35
C PRO A 148 -1.03 23.22 7.89
N ASN A 149 0.00 23.92 8.35
CA ASN A 149 -0.14 25.28 8.90
C ASN A 149 0.41 26.33 7.92
#